data_aaa3d68d7575d82e840d29d446ef91ff
#
_entry.id   aaa3d68d7575d82e840d29d446ef91ff
#
_cell.length_a   1.000
_cell.length_b   1.000
_cell.length_c   1.000
_cell.angle_alpha   90.00
_cell.angle_beta   90.00
_cell.angle_gamma   90.00
#
_symmetry.space_group_name_H-M   'P 1'
#
loop_
_entity.id
_entity.type
_entity.pdbx_description
1 polymer ?
#
loop_
_entity_poly.entity_id
_entity_poly.type
_entity_poly.pdbx_seq_one_letter_code
_entity_poly.pdbx_strand_id
1 'polypeptide(L)'
;KQEPYNEIVATALYDALGMPHVPYWLVEQGGQVMSACACFTNDHTELVTATQFMRLLPQAQGVSNWEHFNACCRAVGIPDARKVVCNMLAADFILANTDRHLGNFGFLRDSETLEWKGTAPIYDSGTSLWQMTLTRASKTV
;
A
#
# COMPACT_ATOMS: atom_id res chain seq x y z
N LYS A 1 7.88 -17.57 -9.26
CA LYS A 1 7.37 -16.81 -8.12
C LYS A 1 5.89 -16.48 -8.36
N GLN A 2 5.06 -16.46 -7.31
CA GLN A 2 3.62 -16.19 -7.40
C GLN A 2 3.31 -14.68 -7.34
N GLU A 3 4.15 -13.89 -6.69
CA GLU A 3 3.97 -12.44 -6.47
C GLU A 3 3.52 -11.63 -7.69
N PRO A 4 4.11 -11.79 -8.90
CA PRO A 4 3.65 -11.02 -10.07
C PRO A 4 2.19 -11.28 -10.44
N TYR A 5 1.74 -12.51 -10.31
CA TYR A 5 0.35 -12.88 -10.59
C TYR A 5 -0.60 -12.36 -9.51
N ASN A 6 -0.17 -12.34 -8.25
CA ASN A 6 -0.95 -11.79 -7.15
C ASN A 6 -1.21 -10.30 -7.34
N GLU A 7 -0.22 -9.53 -7.85
CA GLU A 7 -0.41 -8.12 -8.20
C GLU A 7 -1.49 -7.92 -9.27
N ILE A 8 -1.57 -8.82 -10.27
CA ILE A 8 -2.61 -8.74 -11.29
C ILE A 8 -3.99 -9.06 -10.71
N VAL A 9 -4.08 -10.07 -9.84
CA VAL A 9 -5.35 -10.40 -9.16
C VAL A 9 -5.79 -9.26 -8.25
N ALA A 10 -4.86 -8.65 -7.52
CA ALA A 10 -5.12 -7.50 -6.66
C ALA A 10 -5.60 -6.30 -7.48
N THR A 11 -4.94 -5.99 -8.61
CA THR A 11 -5.37 -4.96 -9.56
C THR A 11 -6.82 -5.17 -10.00
N ALA A 12 -7.18 -6.37 -10.43
CA ALA A 12 -8.54 -6.69 -10.85
C ALA A 12 -9.59 -6.54 -9.74
N LEU A 13 -9.23 -6.89 -8.49
CA LEU A 13 -10.11 -6.68 -7.33
C LEU A 13 -10.30 -5.18 -7.06
N TYR A 14 -9.23 -4.39 -7.05
CA TYR A 14 -9.31 -2.95 -6.80
C TYR A 14 -10.11 -2.23 -7.88
N ASP A 15 -9.97 -2.63 -9.16
CA ASP A 15 -10.80 -2.14 -10.27
C ASP A 15 -12.28 -2.42 -10.01
N ALA A 16 -12.61 -3.67 -9.66
CA ALA A 16 -13.99 -4.09 -9.39
C ALA A 16 -14.61 -3.35 -8.19
N LEU A 17 -13.80 -2.97 -7.20
CA LEU A 17 -14.22 -2.23 -6.02
C LEU A 17 -14.16 -0.70 -6.21
N GLY A 18 -13.68 -0.20 -7.36
CA GLY A 18 -13.49 1.23 -7.62
C GLY A 18 -12.49 1.89 -6.66
N MET A 19 -11.47 1.15 -6.22
CA MET A 19 -10.47 1.63 -5.27
C MET A 19 -9.27 2.22 -6.01
N PRO A 20 -8.80 3.43 -5.66
CA PRO A 20 -7.58 3.98 -6.24
C PRO A 20 -6.37 3.07 -5.95
N HIS A 21 -5.73 2.56 -6.98
CA HIS A 21 -4.58 1.66 -6.88
C HIS A 21 -3.61 1.89 -8.02
N VAL A 22 -2.41 1.35 -7.89
CA VAL A 22 -1.41 1.30 -8.96
C VAL A 22 -1.73 0.08 -9.83
N PRO A 23 -2.06 0.24 -11.12
CA PRO A 23 -2.31 -0.89 -12.00
C PRO A 23 -0.99 -1.59 -12.34
N TYR A 24 -0.98 -2.91 -12.21
CA TYR A 24 0.17 -3.74 -12.55
C TYR A 24 -0.11 -4.56 -13.82
N TRP A 25 0.97 -4.85 -14.57
CA TRP A 25 0.94 -5.78 -15.70
C TRP A 25 2.13 -6.73 -15.66
N LEU A 26 2.03 -7.86 -16.35
CA LEU A 26 3.12 -8.82 -16.42
C LEU A 26 4.11 -8.43 -17.50
N VAL A 27 5.40 -8.59 -17.20
CA VAL A 27 6.52 -8.47 -18.13
C VAL A 27 7.38 -9.72 -18.02
N GLU A 28 8.03 -10.10 -19.12
CA GLU A 28 9.03 -11.16 -19.13
C GLU A 28 10.41 -10.56 -19.36
N GLN A 29 11.35 -10.85 -18.48
CA GLN A 29 12.72 -10.42 -18.60
C GLN A 29 13.66 -11.56 -18.19
N GLY A 30 14.59 -11.94 -19.08
CA GLY A 30 15.54 -13.01 -18.82
C GLY A 30 14.90 -14.38 -18.50
N GLY A 31 13.74 -14.70 -19.11
CA GLY A 31 13.00 -15.92 -18.86
C GLY A 31 12.23 -15.95 -17.52
N GLN A 32 12.12 -14.82 -16.85
CA GLN A 32 11.37 -14.68 -15.61
C GLN A 32 10.17 -13.75 -15.81
N VAL A 33 9.02 -14.15 -15.28
CA VAL A 33 7.82 -13.30 -15.23
C VAL A 33 7.92 -12.40 -14.00
N MET A 34 7.71 -11.09 -14.22
CA MET A 34 7.68 -10.06 -13.20
C MET A 34 6.42 -9.20 -13.36
N SER A 35 6.02 -8.53 -12.29
CA SER A 35 5.05 -7.44 -12.36
C SER A 35 5.76 -6.12 -12.60
N ALA A 36 5.14 -5.27 -13.39
CA ALA A 36 5.57 -3.90 -13.63
C ALA A 36 4.40 -2.93 -13.43
N CYS A 37 4.69 -1.71 -13.07
CA CYS A 37 3.72 -0.63 -12.95
C CYS A 37 4.35 0.69 -13.39
N ALA A 38 3.52 1.68 -13.70
CA ALA A 38 3.98 3.05 -13.89
C ALA A 38 4.35 3.68 -12.52
N CYS A 39 5.36 4.54 -12.53
CA CYS A 39 5.65 5.36 -11.37
C CYS A 39 4.48 6.35 -11.13
N PHE A 40 3.93 6.35 -9.93
CA PHE A 40 2.84 7.25 -9.54
C PHE A 40 3.32 8.51 -8.82
N THR A 41 4.64 8.68 -8.71
CA THR A 41 5.30 9.91 -8.24
C THR A 41 6.06 10.58 -9.38
N ASN A 42 6.39 11.84 -9.24
CA ASN A 42 7.16 12.65 -10.21
C ASN A 42 7.93 13.75 -9.49
N ASP A 43 8.58 14.66 -10.23
CA ASP A 43 9.41 15.73 -9.66
C ASP A 43 8.64 16.67 -8.71
N HIS A 44 7.31 16.78 -8.88
CA HIS A 44 6.43 17.63 -8.07
C HIS A 44 5.54 16.85 -7.09
N THR A 45 5.70 15.52 -7.01
CA THR A 45 4.87 14.69 -6.14
C THR A 45 5.71 13.57 -5.53
N GLU A 46 5.82 13.58 -4.23
CA GLU A 46 6.53 12.55 -3.46
C GLU A 46 5.57 11.63 -2.70
N LEU A 47 5.99 10.40 -2.47
CA LEU A 47 5.33 9.47 -1.57
C LEU A 47 5.91 9.63 -0.16
N VAL A 48 5.05 9.96 0.80
CA VAL A 48 5.36 9.91 2.23
C VAL A 48 4.70 8.66 2.80
N THR A 49 5.48 7.64 3.13
CA THR A 49 4.97 6.39 3.70
C THR A 49 4.28 6.62 5.04
N ALA A 50 3.37 5.74 5.45
CA ALA A 50 2.71 5.86 6.76
C ALA A 50 3.73 5.85 7.91
N THR A 51 4.85 5.13 7.78
CA THR A 51 5.96 5.19 8.74
C THR A 51 6.55 6.60 8.89
N GLN A 52 6.77 7.30 7.79
CA GLN A 52 7.28 8.67 7.79
C GLN A 52 6.21 9.66 8.29
N PHE A 53 4.97 9.48 7.81
CA PHE A 53 3.83 10.30 8.17
C PHE A 53 3.57 10.31 9.68
N MET A 54 3.63 9.15 10.31
CA MET A 54 3.42 9.03 11.76
C MET A 54 4.52 9.69 12.62
N ARG A 55 5.64 10.09 12.01
CA ARG A 55 6.69 10.86 12.69
C ARG A 55 6.43 12.37 12.73
N LEU A 56 5.37 12.85 12.08
CA LEU A 56 4.99 14.26 12.12
C LEU A 56 4.62 14.73 13.53
N LEU A 57 4.06 13.83 14.35
CA LEU A 57 3.74 14.11 15.75
C LEU A 57 4.44 13.09 16.66
N PRO A 58 4.83 13.48 17.87
CA PRO A 58 5.29 12.52 18.86
C PRO A 58 4.13 11.64 19.32
N GLN A 59 4.35 10.32 19.35
CA GLN A 59 3.36 9.37 19.87
C GLN A 59 3.42 9.35 21.40
N ALA A 60 2.30 9.65 22.05
CA ALA A 60 2.20 9.60 23.49
C ALA A 60 2.25 8.14 24.00
N GLN A 61 2.77 7.95 25.20
CA GLN A 61 2.84 6.63 25.83
C GLN A 61 1.43 6.05 26.03
N GLY A 62 1.23 4.79 25.67
CA GLY A 62 -0.05 4.08 25.79
C GLY A 62 -1.06 4.36 24.66
N VAL A 63 -0.74 5.24 23.72
CA VAL A 63 -1.57 5.49 22.53
C VAL A 63 -1.25 4.45 21.46
N SER A 64 -2.28 3.78 20.93
CA SER A 64 -2.11 2.80 19.86
C SER A 64 -1.65 3.46 18.55
N ASN A 65 -1.01 2.69 17.66
CA ASN A 65 -0.61 3.17 16.34
C ASN A 65 -1.80 3.70 15.54
N TRP A 66 -2.98 3.10 15.68
CA TRP A 66 -4.18 3.53 15.00
C TRP A 66 -4.70 4.89 15.49
N GLU A 67 -4.72 5.10 16.80
CA GLU A 67 -5.10 6.39 17.40
C GLU A 67 -4.11 7.48 17.02
N HIS A 68 -2.81 7.16 17.06
CA HIS A 68 -1.75 8.08 16.66
C HIS A 68 -1.83 8.43 15.17
N PHE A 69 -2.04 7.45 14.29
CA PHE A 69 -2.27 7.67 12.85
C PHE A 69 -3.44 8.63 12.61
N ASN A 70 -4.57 8.40 13.28
CA ASN A 70 -5.73 9.28 13.15
C ASN A 70 -5.46 10.71 13.70
N ALA A 71 -4.63 10.84 14.73
CA ALA A 71 -4.21 12.16 15.23
C ALA A 71 -3.36 12.91 14.18
N CYS A 72 -2.42 12.22 13.53
CA CYS A 72 -1.63 12.78 12.42
C CYS A 72 -2.53 13.20 11.25
N CYS A 73 -3.49 12.37 10.84
CA CYS A 73 -4.43 12.71 9.76
C CYS A 73 -5.24 13.98 10.06
N ARG A 74 -5.71 14.12 11.30
CA ARG A 74 -6.43 15.34 11.72
C ARG A 74 -5.54 16.57 11.69
N ALA A 75 -4.29 16.45 12.15
CA ALA A 75 -3.35 17.55 12.23
C ALA A 75 -3.02 18.13 10.85
N VAL A 76 -2.98 17.29 9.81
CA VAL A 76 -2.66 17.73 8.43
C VAL A 76 -3.90 17.95 7.54
N GLY A 77 -5.10 17.73 8.07
CA GLY A 77 -6.35 18.02 7.35
C GLY A 77 -6.70 17.00 6.25
N ILE A 78 -6.36 15.70 6.43
CA ILE A 78 -6.73 14.63 5.49
C ILE A 78 -7.83 13.75 6.12
N PRO A 79 -9.10 14.18 6.18
CA PRO A 79 -10.16 13.51 6.93
C PRO A 79 -10.54 12.14 6.34
N ASP A 80 -10.42 11.96 5.04
CA ASP A 80 -10.81 10.72 4.34
C ASP A 80 -9.78 9.59 4.46
N ALA A 81 -8.58 9.87 4.97
CA ALA A 81 -7.51 8.88 5.09
C ALA A 81 -7.94 7.64 5.87
N ARG A 82 -8.71 7.83 6.95
CA ARG A 82 -9.25 6.71 7.75
C ARG A 82 -10.09 5.76 6.91
N LYS A 83 -11.01 6.29 6.10
CA LYS A 83 -11.88 5.50 5.23
C LYS A 83 -11.08 4.72 4.20
N VAL A 84 -10.10 5.39 3.56
CA VAL A 84 -9.25 4.77 2.54
C VAL A 84 -8.44 3.62 3.15
N VAL A 85 -7.83 3.81 4.32
CA VAL A 85 -7.07 2.76 5.00
C VAL A 85 -7.97 1.60 5.44
N CYS A 86 -9.17 1.86 5.96
CA CYS A 86 -10.11 0.80 6.30
C CYS A 86 -10.54 -0.02 5.08
N ASN A 87 -10.80 0.62 3.95
CA ASN A 87 -11.12 -0.06 2.69
C ASN A 87 -9.94 -0.91 2.19
N MET A 88 -8.73 -0.36 2.23
CA MET A 88 -7.50 -1.08 1.88
C MET A 88 -7.34 -2.35 2.74
N LEU A 89 -7.50 -2.23 4.06
CA LEU A 89 -7.39 -3.39 4.98
C LEU A 89 -8.49 -4.43 4.74
N ALA A 90 -9.70 -4.00 4.36
CA ALA A 90 -10.77 -4.91 3.97
C ALA A 90 -10.43 -5.68 2.67
N ALA A 91 -9.85 -5.00 1.69
CA ALA A 91 -9.38 -5.63 0.47
C ALA A 91 -8.17 -6.57 0.74
N ASP A 92 -7.25 -6.18 1.60
CA ASP A 92 -6.14 -7.04 2.05
C ASP A 92 -6.66 -8.31 2.74
N PHE A 93 -7.74 -8.23 3.50
CA PHE A 93 -8.39 -9.40 4.10
C PHE A 93 -8.96 -10.33 3.03
N ILE A 94 -9.64 -9.81 2.00
CA ILE A 94 -10.17 -10.60 0.87
C ILE A 94 -9.04 -11.27 0.10
N LEU A 95 -7.95 -10.55 -0.15
CA LEU A 95 -6.77 -11.03 -0.86
C LEU A 95 -5.89 -11.96 -0.02
N ALA A 96 -6.15 -12.09 1.29
CA ALA A 96 -5.24 -12.71 2.24
C ALA A 96 -3.80 -12.13 2.13
N ASN A 97 -3.70 -10.79 1.97
CA ASN A 97 -2.42 -10.09 1.97
C ASN A 97 -1.89 -10.03 3.41
N THR A 98 -0.73 -10.61 3.64
CA THR A 98 -0.14 -10.74 4.98
C THR A 98 1.01 -9.77 5.23
N ASP A 99 1.33 -8.90 4.27
CA ASP A 99 2.50 -8.02 4.33
C ASP A 99 2.14 -6.51 4.22
N ARG A 100 0.92 -6.13 4.58
CA ARG A 100 0.54 -4.73 4.64
C ARG A 100 1.12 -4.07 5.89
N HIS A 101 2.32 -3.55 5.78
CA HIS A 101 2.98 -2.77 6.84
C HIS A 101 2.95 -1.26 6.53
N LEU A 102 3.38 -0.43 7.49
CA LEU A 102 3.37 1.04 7.39
C LEU A 102 4.25 1.63 6.27
N GLY A 103 5.09 0.82 5.63
CA GLY A 103 5.87 1.20 4.45
C GLY A 103 5.13 0.97 3.13
N ASN A 104 4.06 0.15 3.12
CA ASN A 104 3.34 -0.28 1.92
C ASN A 104 2.02 0.50 1.69
N PHE A 105 1.87 1.64 2.34
CA PHE A 105 0.86 2.65 2.05
C PHE A 105 1.31 4.01 2.56
N GLY A 106 0.66 5.07 2.13
CA GLY A 106 1.05 6.41 2.54
C GLY A 106 0.21 7.51 1.89
N PHE A 107 0.84 8.66 1.76
CA PHE A 107 0.23 9.90 1.29
C PHE A 107 1.07 10.50 0.18
N LEU A 108 0.42 11.19 -0.73
CA LEU A 108 1.09 12.02 -1.72
C LEU A 108 1.21 13.45 -1.18
N ARG A 109 2.38 14.03 -1.38
CA ARG A 109 2.69 15.39 -1.00
C ARG A 109 3.38 16.12 -2.16
N ASP A 110 3.12 17.39 -2.31
CA ASP A 110 3.87 18.23 -3.22
C ASP A 110 5.30 18.40 -2.70
N SER A 111 6.29 18.16 -3.55
CA SER A 111 7.71 18.18 -3.15
C SER A 111 8.27 19.58 -2.94
N GLU A 112 7.62 20.63 -3.48
CA GLU A 112 8.05 22.02 -3.37
C GLU A 112 7.27 22.76 -2.29
N THR A 113 5.93 22.68 -2.35
CA THR A 113 5.05 23.41 -1.42
C THR A 113 4.79 22.66 -0.12
N LEU A 114 5.07 21.36 -0.08
CA LEU A 114 4.79 20.42 1.01
C LEU A 114 3.30 20.26 1.31
N GLU A 115 2.43 20.67 0.40
CA GLU A 115 1.00 20.49 0.52
C GLU A 115 0.59 19.01 0.34
N TRP A 116 -0.28 18.53 1.21
CA TRP A 116 -0.81 17.17 1.14
C TRP A 116 -1.84 17.04 0.01
N LYS A 117 -1.60 16.11 -0.91
CA LYS A 117 -2.47 15.81 -2.05
C LYS A 117 -3.50 14.70 -1.75
N GLY A 118 -3.40 14.07 -0.57
CA GLY A 118 -4.27 12.98 -0.14
C GLY A 118 -3.55 11.65 0.01
N THR A 119 -4.31 10.56 0.06
CA THR A 119 -3.75 9.20 0.15
C THR A 119 -3.11 8.77 -1.16
N ALA A 120 -1.99 8.06 -1.09
CA ALA A 120 -1.41 7.39 -2.25
C ALA A 120 -2.36 6.29 -2.77
N PRO A 121 -2.34 5.95 -4.07
CA PRO A 121 -3.00 4.76 -4.57
C PRO A 121 -2.46 3.51 -3.86
N ILE A 122 -3.25 2.44 -3.77
CA ILE A 122 -2.82 1.18 -3.15
C ILE A 122 -1.74 0.55 -4.05
N TYR A 123 -0.65 0.09 -3.45
CA TYR A 123 0.48 -0.56 -4.12
C TYR A 123 1.00 -1.72 -3.26
N ASP A 124 1.84 -2.57 -3.83
CA ASP A 124 2.54 -3.67 -3.16
C ASP A 124 1.57 -4.66 -2.47
N SER A 125 0.82 -5.39 -3.29
CA SER A 125 -0.11 -6.43 -2.86
C SER A 125 0.33 -7.84 -3.28
N GLY A 126 1.58 -7.99 -3.71
CA GLY A 126 2.12 -9.25 -4.24
C GLY A 126 2.18 -10.39 -3.22
N THR A 127 2.28 -10.07 -1.93
CA THR A 127 2.29 -11.06 -0.83
C THR A 127 0.88 -11.50 -0.44
N SER A 128 0.02 -11.72 -1.44
CA SER A 128 -1.37 -12.11 -1.31
C SER A 128 -1.58 -13.62 -1.58
N LEU A 129 -2.81 -14.10 -1.42
CA LEU A 129 -3.26 -15.44 -1.82
C LEU A 129 -2.38 -16.57 -1.25
N TRP A 130 -2.03 -16.47 0.05
CA TRP A 130 -1.24 -17.47 0.78
C TRP A 130 0.15 -17.75 0.18
N GLN A 131 0.74 -16.84 -0.55
CA GLN A 131 2.04 -16.97 -1.20
C GLN A 131 3.13 -17.51 -0.26
N MET A 132 3.19 -17.01 0.98
CA MET A 132 4.18 -17.47 1.98
C MET A 132 3.95 -18.91 2.43
N THR A 133 2.70 -19.39 2.48
CA THR A 133 2.35 -20.75 2.89
C THR A 133 2.75 -21.76 1.81
N LEU A 134 2.47 -21.45 0.55
CA LEU A 134 2.84 -22.29 -0.59
C LEU A 134 4.36 -22.41 -0.74
N THR A 135 5.10 -21.32 -0.54
CA THR A 135 6.57 -21.33 -0.58
C THR A 135 7.19 -22.17 0.53
N ARG A 136 6.57 -22.26 1.70
CA ARG A 136 7.02 -23.14 2.80
C ARG A 136 6.74 -24.62 2.50
N ALA A 137 5.58 -24.95 1.95
CA ALA A 137 5.22 -26.32 1.59
C ALA A 137 6.14 -26.89 0.51
N SER A 138 6.59 -26.08 -0.46
CA SER A 138 7.51 -26.53 -1.52
C SER A 138 8.97 -26.76 -1.07
N LYS A 139 9.35 -26.35 0.15
CA LYS A 139 10.68 -26.56 0.72
C LYS A 139 10.78 -27.81 1.61
N THR A 140 9.68 -28.54 1.78
CA THR A 140 9.60 -29.72 2.68
C THR A 140 9.55 -31.04 1.91
N VAL A 141 9.88 -31.06 0.60
CA VAL A 141 10.00 -32.27 -0.24
C VAL A 141 11.44 -32.50 -0.64
#